data_973495e6d074724bb568acb469f7ad02
#
_entry.id   973495e6d074724bb568acb469f7ad02
#
_cell.length_a   1.000
_cell.length_b   1.000
_cell.length_c   1.000
_cell.angle_alpha   90.00
_cell.angle_beta   90.00
_cell.angle_gamma   90.00
#
_symmetry.space_group_name_H-M   'P 1'
#
loop_
_entity.id
_entity.type
_entity.pdbx_description
1 polymer ?
#
loop_
_entity_poly.entity_id
_entity_poly.type
_entity_poly.pdbx_seq_one_letter_code
_entity_poly.pdbx_strand_id
1 'polypeptide(L)'
;VLTITINRPDKLNALNKTVIEELHTVLDSFYKHPEMKAAILTGAGPKSFVAGADISEFLELDATGGAALAAKGQEQVFSKIENSPKPIIAAVNGFALGGGCELAMACHFRLASEQAKFGQPEVNLGLIPGYGGTQRLTQLVGKGKAMELMMTGAMINASEALQLGLVNYVTPAEELLPKTNSLLQTIIHKAPLAISEIIRLTNLAAIGAENGLQEEINAFGRLFDTADAKEGASAFLEKRPAVFKGK
;
A
#
# COMPACT_ATOMS: atom_id res chain seq x y z
N VAL A 1 -12.50 -9.36 -5.17
CA VAL A 1 -11.12 -8.92 -4.89
C VAL A 1 -10.27 -9.12 -6.13
N LEU A 2 -9.50 -8.08 -6.52
CA LEU A 2 -8.50 -8.15 -7.59
C LEU A 2 -7.16 -8.60 -7.01
N THR A 3 -6.44 -9.49 -7.67
CA THR A 3 -5.02 -9.78 -7.36
C THR A 3 -4.13 -9.18 -8.44
N ILE A 4 -3.24 -8.27 -8.04
CA ILE A 4 -2.24 -7.63 -8.89
C ILE A 4 -0.91 -8.29 -8.58
N THR A 5 -0.29 -8.91 -9.58
CA THR A 5 0.98 -9.61 -9.40
C THR A 5 2.08 -8.96 -10.24
N ILE A 6 3.13 -8.47 -9.58
CA ILE A 6 4.34 -8.02 -10.28
C ILE A 6 5.07 -9.26 -10.77
N ASN A 7 5.16 -9.43 -12.08
CA ASN A 7 5.61 -10.68 -12.69
C ASN A 7 6.87 -10.51 -13.55
N ARG A 8 7.99 -10.29 -12.86
CA ARG A 8 9.37 -10.30 -13.43
C ARG A 8 10.31 -11.14 -12.54
N PRO A 9 10.00 -12.42 -12.25
CA PRO A 9 10.74 -13.22 -11.25
C PRO A 9 12.22 -13.34 -11.54
N ASP A 10 12.64 -13.37 -12.81
CA ASP A 10 14.05 -13.41 -13.22
C ASP A 10 14.83 -12.13 -12.90
N LYS A 11 14.12 -11.04 -12.63
CA LYS A 11 14.66 -9.74 -12.19
C LYS A 11 14.22 -9.41 -10.75
N LEU A 12 13.91 -10.43 -9.95
CA LEU A 12 13.39 -10.25 -8.58
C LEU A 12 12.21 -9.28 -8.49
N ASN A 13 11.38 -9.23 -9.53
CA ASN A 13 10.23 -8.34 -9.67
C ASN A 13 10.58 -6.84 -9.64
N ALA A 14 11.82 -6.45 -9.98
CA ALA A 14 12.26 -5.06 -9.96
C ALA A 14 11.38 -4.15 -10.83
N LEU A 15 11.11 -2.94 -10.31
CA LEU A 15 10.31 -1.92 -10.98
C LEU A 15 11.11 -1.29 -12.12
N ASN A 16 10.56 -1.34 -13.32
CA ASN A 16 11.02 -0.58 -14.47
C ASN A 16 9.86 0.27 -15.03
N LYS A 17 10.13 1.05 -16.05
CA LYS A 17 9.13 1.91 -16.70
C LYS A 17 7.88 1.14 -17.11
N THR A 18 8.02 -0.05 -17.68
CA THR A 18 6.88 -0.88 -18.10
C THR A 18 6.00 -1.28 -16.93
N VAL A 19 6.60 -1.73 -15.82
CA VAL A 19 5.85 -2.09 -14.59
C VAL A 19 5.09 -0.89 -14.03
N ILE A 20 5.71 0.29 -14.01
CA ILE A 20 5.05 1.53 -13.55
C ILE A 20 3.85 1.88 -14.45
N GLU A 21 3.99 1.78 -15.78
CA GLU A 21 2.92 2.08 -16.75
C GLU A 21 1.78 1.04 -16.69
N GLU A 22 2.11 -0.24 -16.52
CA GLU A 22 1.12 -1.31 -16.35
C GLU A 22 0.37 -1.18 -15.02
N LEU A 23 1.07 -0.90 -13.91
CA LEU A 23 0.44 -0.63 -12.63
C LEU A 23 -0.50 0.56 -12.70
N HIS A 24 -0.09 1.66 -13.33
CA HIS A 24 -0.95 2.82 -13.56
C HIS A 24 -2.25 2.43 -14.27
N THR A 25 -2.14 1.67 -15.36
CA THR A 25 -3.28 1.22 -16.17
C THR A 25 -4.22 0.30 -15.37
N VAL A 26 -3.65 -0.65 -14.61
CA VAL A 26 -4.42 -1.57 -13.77
C VAL A 26 -5.15 -0.82 -12.65
N LEU A 27 -4.50 0.16 -12.00
CA LEU A 27 -5.12 0.98 -10.96
C LEU A 27 -6.28 1.81 -11.51
N ASP A 28 -6.14 2.39 -12.70
CA ASP A 28 -7.23 3.12 -13.36
C ASP A 28 -8.43 2.23 -13.67
N SER A 29 -8.17 1.03 -14.16
CA SER A 29 -9.21 0.04 -14.42
C SER A 29 -9.89 -0.40 -13.11
N PHE A 30 -9.11 -0.68 -12.07
CA PHE A 30 -9.59 -1.07 -10.75
C PHE A 30 -10.51 -0.01 -10.13
N TYR A 31 -10.16 1.27 -10.23
CA TYR A 31 -10.98 2.34 -9.69
C TYR A 31 -12.33 2.46 -10.38
N LYS A 32 -12.36 2.30 -11.69
CA LYS A 32 -13.56 2.44 -12.52
C LYS A 32 -14.49 1.22 -12.46
N HIS A 33 -13.96 0.04 -12.08
CA HIS A 33 -14.72 -1.20 -12.15
C HIS A 33 -15.59 -1.40 -10.89
N PRO A 34 -16.94 -1.40 -10.99
CA PRO A 34 -17.83 -1.43 -9.82
C PRO A 34 -17.74 -2.75 -9.02
N GLU A 35 -17.48 -3.87 -9.71
CA GLU A 35 -17.39 -5.19 -9.06
C GLU A 35 -16.07 -5.42 -8.32
N MET A 36 -15.04 -4.64 -8.63
CA MET A 36 -13.74 -4.72 -7.95
C MET A 36 -13.76 -3.85 -6.69
N LYS A 37 -13.98 -4.45 -5.52
CA LYS A 37 -14.14 -3.73 -4.24
C LYS A 37 -12.84 -3.58 -3.45
N ALA A 38 -11.84 -4.40 -3.71
CA ALA A 38 -10.55 -4.39 -3.03
C ALA A 38 -9.48 -5.05 -3.89
N ALA A 39 -8.19 -4.80 -3.59
CA ALA A 39 -7.09 -5.44 -4.30
C ALA A 39 -6.01 -5.98 -3.35
N ILE A 40 -5.34 -7.04 -3.80
CA ILE A 40 -4.09 -7.58 -3.23
C ILE A 40 -2.98 -7.25 -4.22
N LEU A 41 -1.87 -6.71 -3.72
CA LEU A 41 -0.64 -6.53 -4.48
C LEU A 41 0.42 -7.50 -3.97
N THR A 42 1.03 -8.29 -4.87
CA THR A 42 2.03 -9.30 -4.51
C THR A 42 3.06 -9.48 -5.62
N GLY A 43 4.15 -10.18 -5.36
CA GLY A 43 5.17 -10.53 -6.34
C GLY A 43 5.03 -11.97 -6.85
N ALA A 44 5.40 -12.21 -8.11
CA ALA A 44 5.46 -13.55 -8.67
C ALA A 44 6.67 -14.34 -8.12
N GLY A 45 6.45 -15.62 -7.89
CA GLY A 45 7.47 -16.54 -7.39
C GLY A 45 7.74 -16.40 -5.88
N PRO A 46 8.61 -17.26 -5.31
CA PRO A 46 8.79 -17.33 -3.86
C PRO A 46 9.85 -16.35 -3.31
N LYS A 47 10.67 -15.74 -4.17
CA LYS A 47 11.87 -15.01 -3.72
C LYS A 47 11.59 -13.57 -3.33
N SER A 48 10.69 -12.89 -4.05
CA SER A 48 10.61 -11.44 -3.97
C SER A 48 9.18 -10.95 -4.16
N PHE A 49 8.77 -10.04 -3.33
CA PHE A 49 7.69 -9.13 -3.63
C PHE A 49 8.13 -8.18 -4.74
N VAL A 50 9.06 -7.28 -4.43
CA VAL A 50 9.74 -6.39 -5.36
C VAL A 50 11.10 -6.02 -4.75
N ALA A 51 12.20 -6.36 -5.40
CA ALA A 51 13.56 -6.10 -4.90
C ALA A 51 14.16 -4.80 -5.45
N GLY A 52 13.41 -3.72 -5.46
CA GLY A 52 13.86 -2.39 -5.84
C GLY A 52 13.46 -1.96 -7.25
N ALA A 53 14.06 -0.87 -7.70
CA ALA A 53 13.96 -0.40 -9.07
C ALA A 53 14.98 -1.13 -9.97
N ASP A 54 14.73 -1.13 -11.27
CA ASP A 54 15.67 -1.65 -12.25
C ASP A 54 16.79 -0.61 -12.46
N ILE A 55 17.91 -0.82 -11.78
CA ILE A 55 19.03 0.14 -11.73
C ILE A 55 19.63 0.44 -13.12
N SER A 56 19.43 -0.44 -14.09
CA SER A 56 19.89 -0.17 -15.46
C SER A 56 19.24 1.07 -16.09
N GLU A 57 18.06 1.46 -15.61
CA GLU A 57 17.36 2.67 -16.07
C GLU A 57 17.95 3.97 -15.48
N PHE A 58 18.84 3.88 -14.48
CA PHE A 58 19.41 5.06 -13.80
C PHE A 58 20.68 5.60 -14.43
N LEU A 59 21.39 4.75 -15.20
CA LEU A 59 22.76 5.05 -15.66
C LEU A 59 22.89 6.32 -16.50
N GLU A 60 21.86 6.65 -17.28
CA GLU A 60 21.86 7.80 -18.18
C GLU A 60 21.09 9.02 -17.61
N LEU A 61 20.64 8.94 -16.35
CA LEU A 61 19.85 10.00 -15.76
C LEU A 61 20.75 11.07 -15.14
N ASP A 62 20.44 12.33 -15.45
CA ASP A 62 20.89 13.50 -14.71
C ASP A 62 19.90 13.88 -13.58
N ALA A 63 20.16 14.97 -12.89
CA ALA A 63 19.29 15.46 -11.81
C ALA A 63 17.84 15.69 -12.27
N THR A 64 17.64 16.20 -13.47
CA THR A 64 16.31 16.46 -14.06
C THR A 64 15.61 15.15 -14.39
N GLY A 65 16.33 14.22 -15.02
CA GLY A 65 15.81 12.88 -15.34
C GLY A 65 15.45 12.08 -14.10
N GLY A 66 16.30 12.10 -13.08
CA GLY A 66 16.03 11.44 -11.80
C GLY A 66 14.80 12.01 -11.09
N ALA A 67 14.65 13.33 -11.04
CA ALA A 67 13.48 13.98 -10.47
C ALA A 67 12.19 13.64 -11.25
N ALA A 68 12.26 13.63 -12.59
CA ALA A 68 11.11 13.27 -13.43
C ALA A 68 10.70 11.81 -13.26
N LEU A 69 11.66 10.88 -13.15
CA LEU A 69 11.40 9.47 -12.86
C LEU A 69 10.68 9.30 -11.52
N ALA A 70 11.18 9.94 -10.46
CA ALA A 70 10.60 9.90 -9.14
C ALA A 70 9.18 10.49 -9.13
N ALA A 71 8.99 11.67 -9.73
CA ALA A 71 7.69 12.33 -9.82
C ALA A 71 6.66 11.47 -10.57
N LYS A 72 7.05 10.91 -11.73
CA LYS A 72 6.16 10.05 -12.53
C LYS A 72 5.71 8.81 -11.74
N GLY A 73 6.64 8.10 -11.11
CA GLY A 73 6.30 6.92 -10.30
C GLY A 73 5.41 7.30 -9.14
N GLN A 74 5.78 8.34 -8.38
CA GLN A 74 5.01 8.82 -7.24
C GLN A 74 3.57 9.18 -7.62
N GLU A 75 3.37 9.94 -8.68
CA GLU A 75 2.04 10.37 -9.14
C GLU A 75 1.23 9.20 -9.71
N GLN A 76 1.83 8.41 -10.61
CA GLN A 76 1.11 7.40 -11.36
C GLN A 76 0.82 6.12 -10.57
N VAL A 77 1.63 5.80 -9.55
CA VAL A 77 1.50 4.53 -8.82
C VAL A 77 1.42 4.74 -7.31
N PHE A 78 2.44 5.28 -6.67
CA PHE A 78 2.54 5.23 -5.21
C PHE A 78 1.48 6.09 -4.51
N SER A 79 1.34 7.36 -4.87
CA SER A 79 0.28 8.22 -4.33
C SER A 79 -1.12 7.75 -4.75
N LYS A 80 -1.22 7.14 -5.94
CA LYS A 80 -2.48 6.58 -6.42
C LYS A 80 -2.93 5.38 -5.58
N ILE A 81 -2.01 4.47 -5.22
CA ILE A 81 -2.30 3.37 -4.30
C ILE A 81 -2.71 3.91 -2.93
N GLU A 82 -1.92 4.81 -2.35
CA GLU A 82 -2.14 5.39 -1.03
C GLU A 82 -3.51 6.10 -0.91
N ASN A 83 -3.89 6.85 -1.95
CA ASN A 83 -5.15 7.58 -1.98
C ASN A 83 -6.29 6.82 -2.67
N SER A 84 -6.14 5.51 -2.87
CA SER A 84 -7.20 4.70 -3.47
C SER A 84 -8.46 4.72 -2.60
N PRO A 85 -9.64 4.98 -3.20
CA PRO A 85 -10.91 4.93 -2.47
C PRO A 85 -11.32 3.49 -2.11
N LYS A 86 -10.60 2.50 -2.61
CA LYS A 86 -10.84 1.07 -2.38
C LYS A 86 -9.60 0.45 -1.72
N PRO A 87 -9.75 -0.47 -0.77
CA PRO A 87 -8.61 -1.09 -0.08
C PRO A 87 -7.65 -1.78 -1.03
N ILE A 88 -6.35 -1.49 -0.89
CA ILE A 88 -5.25 -2.20 -1.54
C ILE A 88 -4.30 -2.68 -0.44
N ILE A 89 -4.07 -3.99 -0.36
CA ILE A 89 -3.23 -4.61 0.67
C ILE A 89 -2.01 -5.23 0.01
N ALA A 90 -0.82 -4.99 0.57
CA ALA A 90 0.38 -5.68 0.15
C ALA A 90 0.47 -7.06 0.83
N ALA A 91 0.59 -8.12 0.02
CA ALA A 91 0.96 -9.45 0.43
C ALA A 91 2.43 -9.68 0.07
N VAL A 92 3.32 -9.41 1.04
CA VAL A 92 4.78 -9.37 0.83
C VAL A 92 5.34 -10.79 0.95
N ASN A 93 5.55 -11.44 -0.18
CA ASN A 93 5.95 -12.85 -0.28
C ASN A 93 7.46 -13.11 -0.20
N GLY A 94 8.31 -12.06 -0.10
CA GLY A 94 9.75 -12.19 -0.08
C GLY A 94 10.43 -10.83 0.07
N PHE A 95 11.52 -10.58 -0.67
CA PHE A 95 12.22 -9.29 -0.62
C PHE A 95 11.32 -8.12 -1.02
N ALA A 96 11.23 -7.11 -0.17
CA ALA A 96 10.64 -5.80 -0.42
C ALA A 96 11.71 -4.74 -0.12
N LEU A 97 12.48 -4.35 -1.13
CA LEU A 97 13.65 -3.49 -0.96
C LEU A 97 13.51 -2.22 -1.79
N GLY A 98 14.00 -1.09 -1.28
CA GLY A 98 13.95 0.18 -1.97
C GLY A 98 12.56 0.51 -2.49
N GLY A 99 12.42 0.79 -3.78
CA GLY A 99 11.13 1.01 -4.43
C GLY A 99 10.09 -0.08 -4.15
N GLY A 100 10.51 -1.31 -3.88
CA GLY A 100 9.60 -2.40 -3.49
C GLY A 100 9.09 -2.26 -2.06
N CYS A 101 9.92 -1.82 -1.13
CA CYS A 101 9.50 -1.47 0.23
C CYS A 101 8.56 -0.25 0.19
N GLU A 102 8.89 0.75 -0.62
CA GLU A 102 8.05 1.93 -0.84
C GLU A 102 6.67 1.55 -1.43
N LEU A 103 6.65 0.62 -2.39
CA LEU A 103 5.40 0.10 -2.97
C LEU A 103 4.54 -0.63 -1.92
N ALA A 104 5.16 -1.44 -1.07
CA ALA A 104 4.46 -2.08 0.03
C ALA A 104 3.91 -1.05 1.04
N MET A 105 4.70 0.00 1.37
CA MET A 105 4.27 1.07 2.28
C MET A 105 3.18 1.97 1.70
N ALA A 106 3.11 2.11 0.38
CA ALA A 106 2.02 2.85 -0.28
C ALA A 106 0.67 2.12 -0.18
N CYS A 107 0.65 0.79 0.02
CA CYS A 107 -0.56 0.04 0.29
C CYS A 107 -1.11 0.38 1.69
N HIS A 108 -2.44 0.28 1.89
CA HIS A 108 -3.09 0.69 3.13
C HIS A 108 -2.61 -0.07 4.35
N PHE A 109 -2.39 -1.37 4.22
CA PHE A 109 -1.67 -2.18 5.21
C PHE A 109 -1.00 -3.39 4.55
N ARG A 110 -0.20 -4.13 5.29
CA ARG A 110 0.73 -5.14 4.78
C ARG A 110 0.67 -6.40 5.60
N LEU A 111 0.65 -7.55 4.88
CA LEU A 111 0.97 -8.85 5.45
C LEU A 111 2.29 -9.30 4.86
N ALA A 112 3.07 -10.06 5.61
CA ALA A 112 4.35 -10.59 5.16
C ALA A 112 4.40 -12.11 5.37
N SER A 113 5.11 -12.80 4.47
CA SER A 113 5.55 -14.15 4.76
C SER A 113 6.70 -14.12 5.78
N GLU A 114 6.90 -15.18 6.55
CA GLU A 114 7.99 -15.31 7.54
C GLU A 114 9.38 -15.07 6.92
N GLN A 115 9.55 -15.38 5.63
CA GLN A 115 10.81 -15.19 4.91
C GLN A 115 10.98 -13.78 4.32
N ALA A 116 9.98 -12.92 4.42
CA ALA A 116 10.06 -11.58 3.87
C ALA A 116 11.14 -10.74 4.54
N LYS A 117 11.77 -9.88 3.75
CA LYS A 117 12.78 -8.92 4.23
C LYS A 117 12.46 -7.54 3.67
N PHE A 118 12.65 -6.53 4.48
CA PHE A 118 12.37 -5.14 4.17
C PHE A 118 13.63 -4.30 4.32
N GLY A 119 13.79 -3.28 3.50
CA GLY A 119 14.91 -2.35 3.62
C GLY A 119 14.84 -1.21 2.59
N GLN A 120 15.61 -0.16 2.87
CA GLN A 120 15.80 0.99 1.99
C GLN A 120 17.30 1.13 1.70
N PRO A 121 17.87 0.34 0.75
CA PRO A 121 19.30 0.28 0.52
C PRO A 121 19.85 1.34 -0.43
N GLU A 122 19.06 2.35 -0.82
CA GLU A 122 19.39 3.37 -1.81
C GLU A 122 20.69 4.11 -1.49
N VAL A 123 21.02 4.28 -0.21
CA VAL A 123 22.28 4.91 0.23
C VAL A 123 23.52 4.18 -0.29
N ASN A 124 23.44 2.88 -0.55
CA ASN A 124 24.54 2.11 -1.15
C ASN A 124 24.81 2.49 -2.61
N LEU A 125 23.86 3.19 -3.24
CA LEU A 125 23.97 3.73 -4.60
C LEU A 125 24.24 5.24 -4.62
N GLY A 126 24.46 5.87 -3.44
CA GLY A 126 24.58 7.32 -3.33
C GLY A 126 23.24 8.05 -3.53
N LEU A 127 22.12 7.36 -3.36
CA LEU A 127 20.76 7.87 -3.55
C LEU A 127 19.96 7.83 -2.24
N ILE A 128 18.79 8.42 -2.28
CA ILE A 128 17.75 8.29 -1.25
C ILE A 128 16.54 7.57 -1.84
N PRO A 129 15.62 7.04 -1.01
CA PRO A 129 14.31 6.57 -1.46
C PRO A 129 13.59 7.65 -2.29
N GLY A 130 13.15 7.29 -3.51
CA GLY A 130 12.57 8.24 -4.47
C GLY A 130 11.03 8.19 -4.57
N TYR A 131 10.41 7.15 -4.01
CA TYR A 131 8.96 6.94 -4.09
C TYR A 131 8.26 7.06 -2.74
N GLY A 132 8.75 7.96 -1.87
CA GLY A 132 8.13 8.33 -0.60
C GLY A 132 8.62 7.53 0.61
N GLY A 133 9.69 6.73 0.48
CA GLY A 133 10.24 5.93 1.58
C GLY A 133 10.66 6.77 2.78
N THR A 134 11.27 7.94 2.57
CA THR A 134 11.65 8.85 3.66
C THR A 134 10.44 9.33 4.46
N GLN A 135 9.28 9.45 3.85
CA GLN A 135 8.06 9.91 4.49
C GLN A 135 7.31 8.74 5.14
N ARG A 136 6.94 7.74 4.34
CA ARG A 136 6.12 6.61 4.80
C ARG A 136 6.81 5.75 5.85
N LEU A 137 8.11 5.45 5.67
CA LEU A 137 8.84 4.68 6.69
C LEU A 137 8.88 5.43 8.01
N THR A 138 9.15 6.75 7.97
CA THR A 138 9.17 7.60 9.17
C THR A 138 7.83 7.61 9.91
N GLN A 139 6.72 7.64 9.18
CA GLN A 139 5.38 7.57 9.76
C GLN A 139 5.08 6.21 10.40
N LEU A 140 5.54 5.12 9.77
CA LEU A 140 5.22 3.75 10.21
C LEU A 140 6.09 3.27 11.38
N VAL A 141 7.39 3.55 11.37
CA VAL A 141 8.33 3.00 12.37
C VAL A 141 8.96 4.06 13.28
N GLY A 142 8.57 5.32 13.11
CA GLY A 142 9.12 6.45 13.84
C GLY A 142 10.48 6.92 13.30
N LYS A 143 10.78 8.21 13.55
CA LYS A 143 11.93 8.93 12.98
C LYS A 143 13.27 8.24 13.21
N GLY A 144 13.54 7.81 14.46
CA GLY A 144 14.85 7.24 14.82
C GLY A 144 15.13 5.95 14.05
N LYS A 145 14.19 5.01 14.05
CA LYS A 145 14.33 3.73 13.36
C LYS A 145 14.36 3.87 11.84
N ALA A 146 13.53 4.76 11.29
CA ALA A 146 13.56 5.07 9.87
C ALA A 146 14.92 5.60 9.41
N MET A 147 15.51 6.55 10.16
CA MET A 147 16.85 7.09 9.87
C MET A 147 17.91 5.99 9.95
N GLU A 148 17.89 5.16 10.99
CA GLU A 148 18.82 4.03 11.12
C GLU A 148 18.77 3.13 9.90
N LEU A 149 17.58 2.67 9.50
CA LEU A 149 17.42 1.77 8.35
C LEU A 149 17.86 2.40 7.03
N MET A 150 17.47 3.65 6.77
CA MET A 150 17.83 4.34 5.53
C MET A 150 19.31 4.73 5.46
N MET A 151 19.92 5.16 6.56
CA MET A 151 21.34 5.56 6.58
C MET A 151 22.30 4.37 6.57
N THR A 152 21.89 3.22 7.12
CA THR A 152 22.71 2.00 7.09
C THR A 152 22.45 1.15 5.85
N GLY A 153 21.30 1.32 5.19
CA GLY A 153 20.85 0.43 4.13
C GLY A 153 20.56 -1.00 4.61
N ALA A 154 20.39 -1.19 5.92
CA ALA A 154 20.19 -2.49 6.53
C ALA A 154 18.79 -3.06 6.16
N MET A 155 18.73 -4.38 6.12
CA MET A 155 17.47 -5.12 5.97
C MET A 155 17.01 -5.64 7.32
N ILE A 156 15.69 -5.60 7.54
CA ILE A 156 15.02 -6.24 8.67
C ILE A 156 14.19 -7.43 8.20
N ASN A 157 14.01 -8.43 9.06
CA ASN A 157 13.17 -9.58 8.80
C ASN A 157 11.68 -9.28 9.09
N ALA A 158 10.79 -10.22 8.73
CA ALA A 158 9.36 -10.07 8.92
C ALA A 158 8.94 -9.89 10.39
N SER A 159 9.61 -10.57 11.32
CA SER A 159 9.33 -10.46 12.76
C SER A 159 9.70 -9.06 13.29
N GLU A 160 10.85 -8.53 12.90
CA GLU A 160 11.25 -7.15 13.26
C GLU A 160 10.30 -6.13 12.63
N ALA A 161 9.91 -6.34 11.37
CA ALA A 161 8.94 -5.49 10.69
C ALA A 161 7.58 -5.46 11.40
N LEU A 162 7.14 -6.60 11.95
CA LEU A 162 5.93 -6.69 12.77
C LEU A 162 6.08 -5.92 14.09
N GLN A 163 7.18 -6.09 14.79
CA GLN A 163 7.45 -5.39 16.05
C GLN A 163 7.51 -3.86 15.89
N LEU A 164 8.01 -3.40 14.74
CA LEU A 164 8.11 -1.98 14.41
C LEU A 164 6.79 -1.39 13.87
N GLY A 165 5.77 -2.20 13.62
CA GLY A 165 4.52 -1.75 12.99
C GLY A 165 4.61 -1.54 11.48
N LEU A 166 5.74 -1.93 10.84
CA LEU A 166 5.88 -1.86 9.39
C LEU A 166 4.94 -2.84 8.68
N VAL A 167 4.66 -4.00 9.27
CA VAL A 167 3.65 -4.95 8.79
C VAL A 167 2.62 -5.26 9.88
N ASN A 168 1.42 -5.66 9.48
CA ASN A 168 0.30 -5.92 10.39
C ASN A 168 0.21 -7.39 10.80
N TYR A 169 0.69 -8.30 9.93
CA TYR A 169 0.68 -9.75 10.18
C TYR A 169 1.90 -10.40 9.53
N VAL A 170 2.36 -11.48 10.15
CA VAL A 170 3.35 -12.41 9.58
C VAL A 170 2.72 -13.80 9.56
N THR A 171 2.88 -14.52 8.45
CA THR A 171 2.30 -15.85 8.23
C THR A 171 3.31 -16.78 7.54
N PRO A 172 3.14 -18.11 7.65
CA PRO A 172 3.77 -19.03 6.70
C PRO A 172 3.48 -18.61 5.25
N ALA A 173 4.38 -18.93 4.33
CA ALA A 173 4.29 -18.45 2.94
C ALA A 173 2.99 -18.90 2.25
N GLU A 174 2.57 -20.14 2.49
CA GLU A 174 1.35 -20.72 1.93
C GLU A 174 0.06 -20.10 2.47
N GLU A 175 0.12 -19.51 3.66
CA GLU A 175 -1.03 -18.84 4.30
C GLU A 175 -1.14 -17.36 3.93
N LEU A 176 -0.12 -16.77 3.32
CA LEU A 176 -0.06 -15.31 3.05
C LEU A 176 -1.28 -14.82 2.23
N LEU A 177 -1.50 -15.38 1.06
CA LEU A 177 -2.62 -14.99 0.20
C LEU A 177 -3.99 -15.38 0.78
N PRO A 178 -4.19 -16.61 1.33
CA PRO A 178 -5.42 -16.96 2.03
C PRO A 178 -5.78 -16.01 3.17
N LYS A 179 -4.81 -15.66 4.03
CA LYS A 179 -5.03 -14.72 5.13
C LYS A 179 -5.37 -13.32 4.65
N THR A 180 -4.63 -12.83 3.64
CA THR A 180 -4.89 -11.51 3.03
C THR A 180 -6.29 -11.46 2.43
N ASN A 181 -6.68 -12.48 1.68
CA ASN A 181 -8.02 -12.56 1.12
C ASN A 181 -9.11 -12.62 2.20
N SER A 182 -8.92 -13.39 3.25
CA SER A 182 -9.87 -13.48 4.38
C SER A 182 -10.12 -12.11 5.03
N LEU A 183 -9.06 -11.31 5.26
CA LEU A 183 -9.20 -9.94 5.76
C LEU A 183 -9.97 -9.05 4.78
N LEU A 184 -9.65 -9.13 3.50
CA LEU A 184 -10.37 -8.35 2.48
C LEU A 184 -11.83 -8.78 2.37
N GLN A 185 -12.17 -10.07 2.51
CA GLN A 185 -13.56 -10.51 2.56
C GLN A 185 -14.31 -9.85 3.72
N THR A 186 -13.68 -9.70 4.89
CA THR A 186 -14.29 -8.97 6.01
C THR A 186 -14.53 -7.50 5.66
N ILE A 187 -13.59 -6.86 4.97
CA ILE A 187 -13.65 -5.43 4.63
C ILE A 187 -14.70 -5.15 3.53
N ILE A 188 -14.74 -5.96 2.47
CA ILE A 188 -15.65 -5.71 1.33
C ILE A 188 -17.14 -5.90 1.65
N HIS A 189 -17.44 -6.49 2.83
CA HIS A 189 -18.80 -6.57 3.37
C HIS A 189 -19.19 -5.34 4.21
N LYS A 190 -18.29 -4.36 4.37
CA LYS A 190 -18.58 -3.08 5.04
C LYS A 190 -19.03 -2.03 4.03
N ALA A 191 -19.59 -0.92 4.53
CA ALA A 191 -20.05 0.19 3.70
C ALA A 191 -18.88 0.83 2.94
N PRO A 192 -18.84 0.76 1.60
CA PRO A 192 -17.66 1.15 0.83
C PRO A 192 -17.37 2.66 0.90
N LEU A 193 -18.38 3.52 1.03
CA LEU A 193 -18.18 4.95 1.22
C LEU A 193 -17.51 5.26 2.56
N ALA A 194 -17.90 4.56 3.62
CA ALA A 194 -17.24 4.71 4.93
C ALA A 194 -15.78 4.25 4.87
N ILE A 195 -15.48 3.14 4.17
CA ILE A 195 -14.09 2.68 3.96
C ILE A 195 -13.28 3.73 3.21
N SER A 196 -13.82 4.32 2.15
CA SER A 196 -13.16 5.37 1.38
C SER A 196 -12.83 6.59 2.26
N GLU A 197 -13.77 7.04 3.10
CA GLU A 197 -13.53 8.15 4.03
C GLU A 197 -12.51 7.80 5.12
N ILE A 198 -12.50 6.56 5.63
CA ILE A 198 -11.48 6.09 6.57
C ILE A 198 -10.09 6.19 5.94
N ILE A 199 -9.92 5.72 4.70
CA ILE A 199 -8.63 5.82 3.98
C ILE A 199 -8.22 7.29 3.85
N ARG A 200 -9.11 8.13 3.34
CA ARG A 200 -8.82 9.56 3.13
C ARG A 200 -8.44 10.27 4.43
N LEU A 201 -9.20 10.08 5.49
CA LEU A 201 -8.99 10.77 6.76
C LEU A 201 -7.74 10.27 7.51
N THR A 202 -7.44 8.97 7.43
CA THR A 202 -6.20 8.43 8.00
C THR A 202 -4.96 8.96 7.27
N ASN A 203 -5.03 9.11 5.94
CA ASN A 203 -3.95 9.73 5.18
C ASN A 203 -3.76 11.20 5.54
N LEU A 204 -4.85 11.97 5.76
CA LEU A 204 -4.76 13.35 6.27
C LEU A 204 -4.09 13.42 7.64
N ALA A 205 -4.44 12.51 8.54
CA ALA A 205 -3.80 12.43 9.86
C ALA A 205 -2.31 12.10 9.76
N ALA A 206 -1.93 11.18 8.86
CA ALA A 206 -0.54 10.78 8.65
C ALA A 206 0.36 11.93 8.17
N ILE A 207 -0.17 12.87 7.39
CA ILE A 207 0.58 14.06 6.94
C ILE A 207 0.47 15.24 7.92
N GLY A 208 -0.18 15.07 9.07
CA GLY A 208 -0.33 16.13 10.07
C GLY A 208 -1.21 17.31 9.63
N ALA A 209 -2.24 17.05 8.83
CA ALA A 209 -3.15 18.09 8.36
C ALA A 209 -3.87 18.78 9.54
N GLU A 210 -3.74 20.09 9.66
CA GLU A 210 -4.28 20.89 10.78
C GLU A 210 -5.82 20.80 10.87
N ASN A 211 -6.51 20.62 9.76
CA ASN A 211 -7.96 20.52 9.68
C ASN A 211 -8.50 19.09 9.79
N GLY A 212 -7.69 18.09 10.13
CA GLY A 212 -8.05 16.67 10.13
C GLY A 212 -9.32 16.36 10.91
N LEU A 213 -9.47 16.89 12.13
CA LEU A 213 -10.68 16.69 12.95
C LEU A 213 -11.94 17.34 12.31
N GLN A 214 -11.80 18.51 11.71
CA GLN A 214 -12.92 19.15 11.02
C GLN A 214 -13.34 18.36 9.78
N GLU A 215 -12.38 17.81 9.04
CA GLU A 215 -12.67 16.94 7.89
C GLU A 215 -13.36 15.63 8.32
N GLU A 216 -13.00 15.06 9.47
CA GLU A 216 -13.68 13.89 10.05
C GLU A 216 -15.14 14.21 10.38
N ILE A 217 -15.41 15.32 11.07
CA ILE A 217 -16.78 15.78 11.38
C ILE A 217 -17.59 15.95 10.10
N ASN A 218 -17.01 16.60 9.08
CA ASN A 218 -17.68 16.83 7.81
C ASN A 218 -17.99 15.51 7.08
N ALA A 219 -17.05 14.56 7.07
CA ALA A 219 -17.23 13.24 6.47
C ALA A 219 -18.26 12.41 7.21
N PHE A 220 -18.22 12.43 8.55
CA PHE A 220 -19.20 11.77 9.39
C PHE A 220 -20.62 12.27 9.07
N GLY A 221 -20.82 13.59 8.99
CA GLY A 221 -22.09 14.19 8.62
C GLY A 221 -22.58 13.74 7.25
N ARG A 222 -21.69 13.80 6.22
CA ARG A 222 -22.06 13.38 4.85
C ARG A 222 -22.52 11.91 4.78
N LEU A 223 -21.92 11.04 5.58
CA LEU A 223 -22.27 9.61 5.57
C LEU A 223 -23.69 9.34 6.07
N PHE A 224 -24.29 10.20 6.90
CA PHE A 224 -25.70 10.05 7.34
C PHE A 224 -26.71 10.20 6.20
N ASP A 225 -26.35 10.87 5.13
CA ASP A 225 -27.21 11.02 3.93
C ASP A 225 -27.22 9.78 3.04
N THR A 226 -26.30 8.82 3.28
CA THR A 226 -26.18 7.62 2.46
C THR A 226 -27.25 6.58 2.79
N ALA A 227 -27.62 5.80 1.78
CA ALA A 227 -28.51 4.65 1.98
C ALA A 227 -27.83 3.57 2.85
N ASP A 228 -26.50 3.44 2.77
CA ASP A 228 -25.72 2.48 3.55
C ASP A 228 -25.74 2.78 5.05
N ALA A 229 -25.72 4.05 5.46
CA ALA A 229 -25.83 4.42 6.87
C ALA A 229 -27.20 4.04 7.45
N LYS A 230 -28.28 4.28 6.68
CA LYS A 230 -29.65 3.90 7.06
C LYS A 230 -29.80 2.38 7.15
N GLU A 231 -29.28 1.65 6.17
CA GLU A 231 -29.26 0.19 6.15
C GLU A 231 -28.48 -0.36 7.36
N GLY A 232 -27.30 0.20 7.63
CA GLY A 232 -26.48 -0.22 8.76
C GLY A 232 -27.18 -0.08 10.11
N ALA A 233 -27.84 1.07 10.33
CA ALA A 233 -28.62 1.35 11.54
C ALA A 233 -29.84 0.41 11.68
N SER A 234 -30.61 0.23 10.61
CA SER A 234 -31.78 -0.67 10.59
C SER A 234 -31.38 -2.12 10.83
N ALA A 235 -30.37 -2.61 10.12
CA ALA A 235 -29.87 -3.98 10.27
C ALA A 235 -29.37 -4.26 11.70
N PHE A 236 -28.69 -3.28 12.32
CA PHE A 236 -28.23 -3.39 13.70
C PHE A 236 -29.40 -3.55 14.69
N LEU A 237 -30.43 -2.69 14.57
CA LEU A 237 -31.63 -2.74 15.44
C LEU A 237 -32.41 -4.04 15.21
N GLU A 238 -32.51 -4.51 13.99
CA GLU A 238 -33.20 -5.73 13.59
C GLU A 238 -32.38 -7.02 13.82
N LYS A 239 -31.12 -6.89 14.27
CA LYS A 239 -30.18 -8.02 14.52
C LYS A 239 -29.98 -8.91 13.29
N ARG A 240 -29.92 -8.32 12.10
CA ARG A 240 -29.63 -9.00 10.83
C ARG A 240 -28.33 -8.48 10.18
N PRO A 241 -27.71 -9.23 9.28
CA PRO A 241 -26.61 -8.72 8.46
C PRO A 241 -27.06 -7.53 7.60
N ALA A 242 -26.21 -6.49 7.54
CA ALA A 242 -26.42 -5.36 6.65
C ALA A 242 -25.98 -5.69 5.21
N VAL A 243 -26.67 -5.08 4.22
CA VAL A 243 -26.37 -5.24 2.80
C VAL A 243 -26.03 -3.86 2.20
N PHE A 244 -24.74 -3.53 2.16
CA PHE A 244 -24.26 -2.23 1.70
C PHE A 244 -24.12 -2.17 0.17
N LYS A 245 -24.51 -1.04 -0.42
CA LYS A 245 -24.57 -0.81 -1.88
C LYS A 245 -23.63 0.30 -2.36
N GLY A 246 -23.01 1.06 -1.45
CA GLY A 246 -22.13 2.17 -1.81
C GLY A 246 -22.91 3.40 -2.31
N LYS A 247 -24.05 3.68 -1.76
CA LYS A 247 -24.95 4.77 -2.17
C LYS A 247 -25.47 5.56 -0.98
#